data_e6be96681954f462171db20f2c9e128c
#
_entry.id   e6be96681954f462171db20f2c9e128c
#
_cell.length_a   1.000
_cell.length_b   1.000
_cell.length_c   1.000
_cell.angle_alpha   90.00
_cell.angle_beta   90.00
_cell.angle_gamma   90.00
#
_symmetry.space_group_name_H-M   'P 1'
#
loop_
_entity.id
_entity.type
_entity.pdbx_description
1 polymer ?
#
loop_
_entity_poly.entity_id
_entity_poly.type
_entity_poly.pdbx_seq_one_letter_code
_entity_poly.pdbx_strand_id
1 'polypeptide(L)'
;MLKNGAQVGLLLFGMFFGAGNLIFPPSLGFQAGGQFTPAILGFLLSGIGMPVIAVIMGTFNPGGFRAEMNHKISPLFSLIILTLMYLAIGPLMAIPRTAATSFSIGILPITGDGMLPLAIFTTLYFVCAWWLSITPSKLLDRVGKVLTPIFAIMIVLLIIVGMVAYTTPSTAAPMGKYAASAFGNGFIEGYNTVDTLASFAFCIIALGAKIGRASC
;
A
#
# COMPACT_ATOMS: atom_id res chain seq x y z
N MET A 1 -8.21 25.00 9.24
CA MET A 1 -8.55 24.04 8.18
C MET A 1 -7.33 23.29 7.61
N LEU A 2 -6.23 23.95 7.24
CA LEU A 2 -5.01 23.29 6.68
C LEU A 2 -4.36 22.27 7.62
N LYS A 3 -4.22 22.53 8.93
CA LYS A 3 -3.67 21.57 9.91
C LYS A 3 -4.45 20.24 9.96
N ASN A 4 -5.76 20.30 9.80
CA ASN A 4 -6.63 19.13 9.84
C ASN A 4 -6.54 18.30 8.56
N GLY A 5 -6.40 18.95 7.40
CA GLY A 5 -6.21 18.27 6.12
C GLY A 5 -4.87 17.54 6.06
N ALA A 6 -3.79 18.18 6.52
CA ALA A 6 -2.47 17.56 6.58
C ALA A 6 -2.43 16.33 7.50
N GLN A 7 -3.11 16.37 8.64
CA GLN A 7 -3.18 15.22 9.55
C GLN A 7 -3.93 14.02 8.94
N VAL A 8 -5.04 14.28 8.23
CA VAL A 8 -5.77 13.22 7.51
C VAL A 8 -4.94 12.69 6.36
N GLY A 9 -4.26 13.57 5.62
CA GLY A 9 -3.35 13.17 4.55
C GLY A 9 -2.20 12.29 5.05
N LEU A 10 -1.56 12.66 6.17
CA LEU A 10 -0.51 11.86 6.80
C LEU A 10 -1.04 10.52 7.29
N LEU A 11 -2.23 10.47 7.86
CA LEU A 11 -2.86 9.22 8.27
C LEU A 11 -3.11 8.32 7.07
N LEU A 12 -3.72 8.83 6.01
CA LEU A 12 -3.95 8.08 4.77
C LEU A 12 -2.64 7.61 4.16
N PHE A 13 -1.63 8.48 4.07
CA PHE A 13 -0.31 8.10 3.60
C PHE A 13 0.25 6.90 4.39
N GLY A 14 0.22 6.95 5.73
CA GLY A 14 0.71 5.85 6.57
C GLY A 14 -0.10 4.56 6.43
N MET A 15 -1.38 4.65 6.08
CA MET A 15 -2.25 3.48 5.84
C MET A 15 -2.04 2.85 4.46
N PHE A 16 -1.80 3.67 3.42
CA PHE A 16 -1.53 3.20 2.06
C PHE A 16 -0.10 2.76 1.86
N PHE A 17 0.85 3.36 2.59
CA PHE A 17 2.26 3.08 2.42
C PHE A 17 2.63 1.72 3.04
N GLY A 18 2.63 0.69 2.22
CA GLY A 18 2.92 -0.68 2.61
C GLY A 18 4.18 -1.25 1.96
N ALA A 19 4.47 -2.52 2.25
CA ALA A 19 5.61 -3.25 1.71
C ALA A 19 5.62 -3.28 0.17
N GLY A 20 4.45 -3.33 -0.48
CA GLY A 20 4.33 -3.27 -1.94
C GLY A 20 4.91 -1.98 -2.52
N ASN A 21 4.61 -0.84 -1.89
CA ASN A 21 5.07 0.47 -2.34
C ASN A 21 6.58 0.68 -2.17
N LEU A 22 7.22 -0.10 -1.29
CA LEU A 22 8.68 -0.11 -1.15
C LEU A 22 9.38 -1.01 -2.15
N ILE A 23 8.77 -2.12 -2.55
CA ILE A 23 9.45 -3.18 -3.29
C ILE A 23 9.19 -3.08 -4.78
N PHE A 24 7.93 -2.85 -5.19
CA PHE A 24 7.58 -2.86 -6.61
C PHE A 24 8.28 -1.76 -7.42
N PRO A 25 8.37 -0.48 -6.99
CA PRO A 25 9.03 0.54 -7.78
C PRO A 25 10.52 0.29 -8.04
N PRO A 26 11.34 -0.09 -7.04
CA PRO A 26 12.74 -0.46 -7.29
C PRO A 26 12.89 -1.69 -8.20
N SER A 27 12.08 -2.72 -7.97
CA SER A 27 12.06 -3.93 -8.80
C SER A 27 11.68 -3.63 -10.25
N LEU A 28 10.64 -2.78 -10.45
CA LEU A 28 10.22 -2.29 -11.75
C LEU A 28 11.35 -1.53 -12.43
N GLY A 29 11.99 -0.60 -11.72
CA GLY A 29 13.10 0.18 -12.26
C GLY A 29 14.25 -0.69 -12.73
N PHE A 30 14.62 -1.69 -11.95
CA PHE A 30 15.68 -2.64 -12.30
C PHE A 30 15.32 -3.49 -13.53
N GLN A 31 14.09 -4.01 -13.61
CA GLN A 31 13.68 -4.91 -14.69
C GLN A 31 13.31 -4.16 -15.99
N ALA A 32 12.77 -2.96 -15.89
CA ALA A 32 12.34 -2.17 -17.05
C ALA A 32 13.53 -1.56 -17.80
N GLY A 33 14.66 -1.33 -17.15
CA GLY A 33 15.86 -0.79 -17.78
C GLY A 33 15.56 0.48 -18.57
N GLY A 34 15.93 0.51 -19.86
CA GLY A 34 15.67 1.63 -20.76
C GLY A 34 14.19 1.92 -21.03
N GLN A 35 13.28 0.99 -20.72
CA GLN A 35 11.83 1.19 -20.80
C GLN A 35 11.17 1.61 -19.47
N PHE A 36 11.93 2.24 -18.59
CA PHE A 36 11.45 2.71 -17.29
C PHE A 36 10.25 3.65 -17.40
N THR A 37 10.28 4.62 -18.33
CA THR A 37 9.22 5.63 -18.47
C THR A 37 7.84 5.03 -18.73
N PRO A 38 7.62 4.18 -19.75
CA PRO A 38 6.32 3.56 -19.94
C PRO A 38 5.93 2.63 -18.78
N ALA A 39 6.89 1.93 -18.17
CA ALA A 39 6.63 1.05 -17.04
C ALA A 39 6.14 1.83 -15.81
N ILE A 40 6.81 2.93 -15.46
CA ILE A 40 6.42 3.75 -14.29
C ILE A 40 5.08 4.47 -14.53
N LEU A 41 4.77 4.89 -15.75
CA LEU A 41 3.47 5.48 -16.08
C LEU A 41 2.33 4.49 -15.87
N GLY A 42 2.50 3.22 -16.29
CA GLY A 42 1.54 2.16 -16.02
C GLY A 42 1.37 1.93 -14.52
N PHE A 43 2.48 1.86 -13.78
CA PHE A 43 2.48 1.70 -12.32
C PHE A 43 1.76 2.85 -11.60
N LEU A 44 2.06 4.11 -11.96
CA LEU A 44 1.42 5.28 -11.34
C LEU A 44 -0.08 5.33 -11.62
N LEU A 45 -0.50 4.94 -12.81
CA LEU A 45 -1.92 4.93 -13.16
C LEU A 45 -2.73 3.96 -12.30
N SER A 46 -2.24 2.75 -12.08
CA SER A 46 -2.94 1.73 -11.29
C SER A 46 -2.65 1.82 -9.79
N GLY A 47 -1.40 2.09 -9.39
CA GLY A 47 -0.98 2.10 -7.99
C GLY A 47 -1.28 3.41 -7.26
N ILE A 48 -1.45 4.53 -7.98
CA ILE A 48 -1.78 5.83 -7.38
C ILE A 48 -3.10 6.36 -7.95
N GLY A 49 -3.26 6.40 -9.27
CA GLY A 49 -4.42 6.99 -9.92
C GLY A 49 -5.74 6.33 -9.49
N MET A 50 -5.82 5.02 -9.61
CA MET A 50 -7.02 4.26 -9.21
C MET A 50 -7.35 4.39 -7.71
N PRO A 51 -6.40 4.20 -6.75
CA PRO A 51 -6.66 4.40 -5.34
C PRO A 51 -7.17 5.80 -5.01
N VAL A 52 -6.57 6.83 -5.59
CA VAL A 52 -7.00 8.23 -5.37
C VAL A 52 -8.43 8.44 -5.84
N ILE A 53 -8.76 7.98 -7.06
CA ILE A 53 -10.13 8.05 -7.59
C ILE A 53 -11.10 7.29 -6.69
N ALA A 54 -10.75 6.09 -6.24
CA ALA A 54 -11.58 5.29 -5.37
C ALA A 54 -11.85 5.99 -4.01
N VAL A 55 -10.82 6.56 -3.37
CA VAL A 55 -11.00 7.33 -2.13
C VAL A 55 -11.90 8.54 -2.36
N ILE A 56 -11.67 9.31 -3.44
CA ILE A 56 -12.50 10.47 -3.77
C ILE A 56 -13.97 10.05 -3.95
N MET A 57 -14.23 9.03 -4.77
CA MET A 57 -15.58 8.51 -5.00
C MET A 57 -16.25 8.04 -3.71
N GLY A 58 -15.50 7.33 -2.85
CA GLY A 58 -16.01 6.88 -1.55
C GLY A 58 -16.37 8.01 -0.59
N THR A 59 -15.74 9.19 -0.71
CA THR A 59 -16.01 10.34 0.16
C THR A 59 -17.21 11.18 -0.27
N PHE A 60 -17.74 11.00 -1.48
CA PHE A 60 -18.94 11.69 -1.93
C PHE A 60 -20.23 11.14 -1.31
N ASN A 61 -20.21 9.88 -0.89
CA ASN A 61 -21.38 9.24 -0.30
C ASN A 61 -21.24 9.09 1.22
N PRO A 62 -22.12 9.70 2.04
CA PRO A 62 -22.05 9.62 3.50
C PRO A 62 -22.09 8.19 4.05
N GLY A 63 -22.75 7.27 3.34
CA GLY A 63 -22.82 5.85 3.69
C GLY A 63 -21.67 5.00 3.13
N GLY A 64 -20.72 5.60 2.41
CA GLY A 64 -19.61 4.92 1.76
C GLY A 64 -20.05 3.96 0.63
N PHE A 65 -19.11 3.16 0.13
CA PHE A 65 -19.36 2.23 -0.98
C PHE A 65 -20.45 1.21 -0.68
N ARG A 66 -20.58 0.75 0.57
CA ARG A 66 -21.57 -0.25 0.95
C ARG A 66 -23.00 0.24 0.71
N ALA A 67 -23.31 1.47 1.15
CA ALA A 67 -24.63 2.04 0.97
C ALA A 67 -24.96 2.23 -0.52
N GLU A 68 -24.01 2.70 -1.30
CA GLU A 68 -24.16 2.90 -2.73
C GLU A 68 -24.41 1.59 -3.48
N MET A 69 -23.61 0.55 -3.19
CA MET A 69 -23.80 -0.77 -3.79
C MET A 69 -25.11 -1.44 -3.36
N ASN A 70 -25.52 -1.27 -2.10
CA ASN A 70 -26.82 -1.77 -1.62
C ASN A 70 -27.99 -1.13 -2.37
N HIS A 71 -27.89 0.17 -2.62
CA HIS A 71 -28.95 0.91 -3.30
C HIS A 71 -29.02 0.64 -4.81
N LYS A 72 -27.83 0.57 -5.47
CA LYS A 72 -27.76 0.46 -6.94
C LYS A 72 -27.77 -0.97 -7.47
N ILE A 73 -27.32 -1.94 -6.69
CA ILE A 73 -27.18 -3.33 -7.16
C ILE A 73 -28.00 -4.26 -6.26
N SER A 74 -27.45 -4.68 -5.13
CA SER A 74 -28.17 -5.46 -4.12
C SER A 74 -27.38 -5.56 -2.81
N PRO A 75 -28.04 -5.76 -1.65
CA PRO A 75 -27.37 -5.96 -0.37
C PRO A 75 -26.49 -7.21 -0.32
N LEU A 76 -26.94 -8.29 -0.99
CA LEU A 76 -26.17 -9.55 -1.03
C LEU A 76 -24.89 -9.39 -1.85
N PHE A 77 -24.96 -8.74 -3.02
CA PHE A 77 -23.80 -8.45 -3.85
C PHE A 77 -22.77 -7.60 -3.09
N SER A 78 -23.24 -6.53 -2.45
CA SER A 78 -22.39 -5.64 -1.64
C SER A 78 -21.69 -6.41 -0.51
N LEU A 79 -22.41 -7.29 0.19
CA LEU A 79 -21.85 -8.11 1.26
C LEU A 79 -20.75 -9.04 0.74
N ILE A 80 -21.02 -9.77 -0.34
CA ILE A 80 -20.07 -10.74 -0.92
C ILE A 80 -18.81 -10.01 -1.39
N ILE A 81 -18.96 -8.96 -2.20
CA ILE A 81 -17.82 -8.24 -2.79
C ILE A 81 -16.96 -7.59 -1.71
N LEU A 82 -17.56 -6.88 -0.77
CA LEU A 82 -16.81 -6.25 0.32
C LEU A 82 -16.12 -7.29 1.21
N THR A 83 -16.78 -8.41 1.49
CA THR A 83 -16.17 -9.49 2.28
C THR A 83 -14.97 -10.08 1.55
N LEU A 84 -15.07 -10.36 0.24
CA LEU A 84 -13.94 -10.84 -0.56
C LEU A 84 -12.79 -9.83 -0.59
N MET A 85 -13.09 -8.54 -0.75
CA MET A 85 -12.08 -7.47 -0.70
C MET A 85 -11.38 -7.42 0.65
N TYR A 86 -12.11 -7.45 1.76
CA TYR A 86 -11.52 -7.44 3.11
C TYR A 86 -10.69 -8.69 3.37
N LEU A 87 -11.14 -9.86 2.91
CA LEU A 87 -10.36 -11.10 3.03
C LEU A 87 -9.08 -11.03 2.19
N ALA A 88 -9.13 -10.47 0.99
CA ALA A 88 -7.97 -10.32 0.13
C ALA A 88 -6.93 -9.35 0.74
N ILE A 89 -7.37 -8.17 1.21
CA ILE A 89 -6.50 -7.17 1.86
C ILE A 89 -5.96 -7.71 3.20
N GLY A 90 -6.77 -8.46 3.92
CA GLY A 90 -6.42 -9.01 5.24
C GLY A 90 -5.67 -10.35 5.13
N PRO A 91 -6.30 -11.42 5.62
CA PRO A 91 -5.62 -12.68 5.91
C PRO A 91 -5.15 -13.46 4.69
N LEU A 92 -5.78 -13.28 3.51
CA LEU A 92 -5.47 -14.12 2.36
C LEU A 92 -4.25 -13.67 1.57
N MET A 93 -3.97 -12.37 1.49
CA MET A 93 -2.94 -11.86 0.59
C MET A 93 -2.00 -10.84 1.25
N ALA A 94 -2.51 -9.70 1.71
CA ALA A 94 -1.63 -8.59 2.13
C ALA A 94 -0.90 -8.90 3.44
N ILE A 95 -1.56 -9.44 4.45
CA ILE A 95 -0.94 -9.74 5.76
C ILE A 95 0.17 -10.80 5.63
N PRO A 96 -0.04 -11.98 5.01
CA PRO A 96 1.03 -12.96 4.81
C PRO A 96 2.19 -12.39 3.99
N ARG A 97 1.89 -11.61 2.95
CA ARG A 97 2.90 -10.96 2.11
C ARG A 97 3.81 -10.02 2.89
N THR A 98 3.26 -9.23 3.84
CA THR A 98 4.08 -8.30 4.63
C THR A 98 5.12 -9.05 5.48
N ALA A 99 4.74 -10.15 6.11
CA ALA A 99 5.66 -10.98 6.89
C ALA A 99 6.74 -11.62 6.00
N ALA A 100 6.34 -12.25 4.88
CA ALA A 100 7.25 -12.89 3.94
C ALA A 100 8.25 -11.88 3.36
N THR A 101 7.78 -10.69 2.98
CA THR A 101 8.63 -9.64 2.42
C THR A 101 9.60 -9.07 3.45
N SER A 102 9.13 -8.82 4.68
CA SER A 102 9.99 -8.35 5.76
C SER A 102 11.09 -9.35 6.08
N PHE A 103 10.77 -10.65 6.05
CA PHE A 103 11.77 -11.71 6.18
C PHE A 103 12.78 -11.68 5.05
N SER A 104 12.31 -11.65 3.80
CA SER A 104 13.17 -11.72 2.61
C SER A 104 14.16 -10.55 2.52
N ILE A 105 13.75 -9.36 2.96
CA ILE A 105 14.61 -8.16 2.89
C ILE A 105 15.50 -8.04 4.12
N GLY A 106 14.95 -8.29 5.32
CA GLY A 106 15.63 -7.99 6.58
C GLY A 106 16.43 -9.14 7.15
N ILE A 107 15.96 -10.37 7.02
CA ILE A 107 16.49 -11.53 7.76
C ILE A 107 17.21 -12.52 6.84
N LEU A 108 16.64 -12.81 5.68
CA LEU A 108 17.21 -13.76 4.72
C LEU A 108 18.67 -13.48 4.36
N PRO A 109 19.13 -12.23 4.13
CA PRO A 109 20.54 -11.95 3.84
C PRO A 109 21.50 -12.30 4.99
N ILE A 110 20.98 -12.37 6.23
CA ILE A 110 21.79 -12.63 7.43
C ILE A 110 21.77 -14.11 7.80
N THR A 111 20.60 -14.75 7.75
CA THR A 111 20.39 -16.12 8.24
C THR A 111 20.45 -17.18 7.16
N GLY A 112 20.41 -16.75 5.87
CA GLY A 112 20.25 -17.66 4.75
C GLY A 112 18.82 -18.19 4.62
N ASP A 113 18.61 -18.98 3.56
CA ASP A 113 17.31 -19.60 3.28
C ASP A 113 17.10 -20.82 4.18
N GLY A 114 16.06 -20.78 5.00
CA GLY A 114 15.75 -21.85 5.93
C GLY A 114 14.33 -21.75 6.48
N MET A 115 13.68 -22.91 6.62
CA MET A 115 12.30 -22.98 7.16
C MET A 115 12.22 -22.56 8.63
N LEU A 116 13.26 -22.85 9.43
CA LEU A 116 13.30 -22.52 10.87
C LEU A 116 13.43 -21.00 11.11
N PRO A 117 14.37 -20.26 10.49
CA PRO A 117 14.41 -18.80 10.60
C PRO A 117 13.12 -18.13 10.15
N LEU A 118 12.52 -18.60 9.06
CA LEU A 118 11.25 -18.09 8.56
C LEU A 118 10.12 -18.28 9.57
N ALA A 119 10.00 -19.48 10.15
CA ALA A 119 8.95 -19.80 11.13
C ALA A 119 9.11 -18.98 12.42
N ILE A 120 10.32 -18.82 12.92
CA ILE A 120 10.60 -18.00 14.11
C ILE A 120 10.26 -16.54 13.84
N PHE A 121 10.75 -16.00 12.72
CA PHE A 121 10.50 -14.61 12.35
C PHE A 121 9.02 -14.31 12.18
N THR A 122 8.30 -15.12 11.38
CA THR A 122 6.87 -14.92 11.13
C THR A 122 6.04 -15.02 12.40
N THR A 123 6.37 -15.94 13.30
CA THR A 123 5.71 -16.07 14.61
C THR A 123 5.91 -14.80 15.44
N LEU A 124 7.15 -14.34 15.59
CA LEU A 124 7.45 -13.09 16.31
C LEU A 124 6.77 -11.89 15.68
N TYR A 125 6.81 -11.79 14.36
CA TYR A 125 6.17 -10.72 13.59
C TYR A 125 4.67 -10.65 13.90
N PHE A 126 3.95 -11.77 13.82
CA PHE A 126 2.52 -11.79 14.10
C PHE A 126 2.16 -11.61 15.57
N VAL A 127 2.98 -12.10 16.50
CA VAL A 127 2.80 -11.81 17.93
C VAL A 127 2.95 -10.31 18.21
N CYS A 128 3.96 -9.66 17.63
CA CYS A 128 4.13 -8.21 17.76
C CYS A 128 2.97 -7.44 17.12
N ALA A 129 2.55 -7.84 15.92
CA ALA A 129 1.42 -7.22 15.22
C ALA A 129 0.12 -7.36 16.03
N TRP A 130 -0.14 -8.54 16.57
CA TRP A 130 -1.29 -8.79 17.43
C TRP A 130 -1.26 -7.92 18.69
N TRP A 131 -0.13 -7.88 19.38
CA TRP A 131 0.04 -7.06 20.57
C TRP A 131 -0.18 -5.57 20.31
N LEU A 132 0.33 -5.05 19.20
CA LEU A 132 0.12 -3.66 18.80
C LEU A 132 -1.35 -3.37 18.43
N SER A 133 -2.08 -4.37 17.92
CA SER A 133 -3.47 -4.24 17.45
C SER A 133 -4.52 -4.33 18.58
N ILE A 134 -4.17 -4.76 19.79
CA ILE A 134 -5.11 -4.90 20.92
C ILE A 134 -5.78 -3.56 21.28
N THR A 135 -5.12 -2.43 21.05
CA THR A 135 -5.68 -1.09 21.33
C THR A 135 -5.86 -0.27 20.04
N PRO A 136 -6.98 -0.45 19.31
CA PRO A 136 -7.20 0.20 18.03
C PRO A 136 -7.14 1.73 18.04
N SER A 137 -7.65 2.36 19.10
CA SER A 137 -7.65 3.83 19.24
C SER A 137 -6.24 4.41 19.33
N LYS A 138 -5.32 3.73 20.01
CA LYS A 138 -3.92 4.13 20.11
C LYS A 138 -3.12 3.78 18.85
N LEU A 139 -3.57 2.78 18.09
CA LEU A 139 -2.93 2.37 16.85
C LEU A 139 -2.96 3.48 15.80
N LEU A 140 -4.12 4.09 15.55
CA LEU A 140 -4.27 5.20 14.59
C LEU A 140 -3.39 6.40 14.96
N ASP A 141 -3.32 6.72 16.24
CA ASP A 141 -2.45 7.80 16.73
C ASP A 141 -0.96 7.48 16.55
N ARG A 142 -0.54 6.25 16.83
CA ARG A 142 0.85 5.82 16.67
C ARG A 142 1.26 5.75 15.20
N VAL A 143 0.40 5.20 14.35
CA VAL A 143 0.65 5.17 12.90
C VAL A 143 0.79 6.58 12.35
N GLY A 144 -0.16 7.46 12.61
CA GLY A 144 -0.14 8.80 12.05
C GLY A 144 0.95 9.72 12.62
N LYS A 145 1.29 9.58 13.91
CA LYS A 145 2.22 10.51 14.58
C LYS A 145 3.67 10.02 14.59
N VAL A 146 3.91 8.72 14.55
CA VAL A 146 5.25 8.12 14.69
C VAL A 146 5.67 7.42 13.41
N LEU A 147 4.88 6.47 12.95
CA LEU A 147 5.26 5.61 11.81
C LEU A 147 5.31 6.41 10.50
N THR A 148 4.32 7.26 10.26
CA THR A 148 4.25 8.05 9.03
C THR A 148 5.42 9.02 8.84
N PRO A 149 5.85 9.81 9.84
CA PRO A 149 7.05 10.64 9.71
C PRO A 149 8.34 9.83 9.47
N ILE A 150 8.48 8.69 10.13
CA ILE A 150 9.64 7.81 9.94
C ILE A 150 9.69 7.32 8.49
N PHE A 151 8.56 6.84 7.95
CA PHE A 151 8.49 6.41 6.55
C PHE A 151 8.76 7.56 5.57
N ALA A 152 8.22 8.75 5.83
CA ALA A 152 8.48 9.91 4.99
C ALA A 152 9.99 10.27 4.95
N ILE A 153 10.66 10.26 6.10
CA ILE A 153 12.11 10.49 6.19
C ILE A 153 12.88 9.39 5.44
N MET A 154 12.51 8.12 5.62
CA MET A 154 13.15 7.01 4.89
C MET A 154 13.03 7.16 3.38
N ILE A 155 11.85 7.55 2.88
CA ILE A 155 11.63 7.76 1.44
C ILE A 155 12.51 8.90 0.93
N VAL A 156 12.55 10.02 1.65
CA VAL A 156 13.39 11.17 1.28
C VAL A 156 14.87 10.76 1.24
N LEU A 157 15.33 9.99 2.22
CA LEU A 157 16.71 9.48 2.24
C LEU A 157 16.97 8.54 1.05
N LEU A 158 16.05 7.65 0.73
CA LEU A 158 16.16 6.74 -0.43
C LEU A 158 16.22 7.53 -1.74
N ILE A 159 15.42 8.59 -1.89
CA ILE A 159 15.46 9.46 -3.07
C ILE A 159 16.80 10.16 -3.17
N ILE A 160 17.30 10.74 -2.08
CA ILE A 160 18.59 11.45 -2.05
C ILE A 160 19.72 10.46 -2.41
N VAL A 161 19.78 9.30 -1.77
CA VAL A 161 20.79 8.28 -2.06
C VAL A 161 20.68 7.80 -3.51
N GLY A 162 19.46 7.59 -4.01
CA GLY A 162 19.23 7.22 -5.40
C GLY A 162 19.71 8.28 -6.39
N MET A 163 19.44 9.55 -6.14
CA MET A 163 19.90 10.66 -6.98
C MET A 163 21.42 10.83 -6.98
N VAL A 164 22.07 10.58 -5.86
CA VAL A 164 23.54 10.68 -5.74
C VAL A 164 24.22 9.46 -6.35
N ALA A 165 23.69 8.27 -6.12
CA ALA A 165 24.30 7.02 -6.58
C ALA A 165 24.07 6.72 -8.07
N TYR A 166 22.94 7.17 -8.63
CA TYR A 166 22.53 6.84 -10.00
C TYR A 166 22.34 8.13 -10.83
N THR A 167 23.44 8.71 -11.27
CA THR A 167 23.44 9.94 -12.08
C THR A 167 23.21 9.69 -13.57
N THR A 168 23.35 8.47 -14.04
CA THR A 168 23.19 8.10 -15.46
C THR A 168 21.92 7.26 -15.68
N PRO A 169 21.12 7.59 -16.72
CA PRO A 169 19.98 6.76 -17.08
C PRO A 169 20.41 5.34 -17.41
N SER A 170 19.66 4.34 -16.97
CA SER A 170 19.91 2.96 -17.34
C SER A 170 19.65 2.76 -18.84
N THR A 171 20.68 2.36 -19.57
CA THR A 171 20.59 1.92 -20.98
C THR A 171 20.44 0.40 -21.09
N ALA A 172 20.32 -0.30 -19.96
CA ALA A 172 20.16 -1.75 -19.95
C ALA A 172 18.90 -2.18 -20.71
N ALA A 173 19.00 -3.28 -21.42
CA ALA A 173 17.85 -3.87 -22.10
C ALA A 173 16.78 -4.28 -21.08
N PRO A 174 15.49 -4.08 -21.39
CA PRO A 174 14.42 -4.50 -20.50
C PRO A 174 14.42 -6.03 -20.33
N MET A 175 14.19 -6.51 -19.10
CA MET A 175 14.25 -7.92 -18.75
C MET A 175 12.87 -8.58 -18.73
N GLY A 176 12.81 -9.83 -19.13
CA GLY A 176 11.63 -10.68 -18.99
C GLY A 176 10.37 -10.07 -19.57
N LYS A 177 9.33 -9.97 -18.77
CA LYS A 177 8.00 -9.45 -19.16
C LYS A 177 8.01 -7.98 -19.62
N TYR A 178 8.96 -7.17 -19.15
CA TYR A 178 9.04 -5.76 -19.53
C TYR A 178 9.53 -5.55 -20.97
N ALA A 179 10.23 -6.52 -21.54
CA ALA A 179 10.62 -6.46 -22.96
C ALA A 179 9.41 -6.54 -23.89
N ALA A 180 8.37 -7.30 -23.50
CA ALA A 180 7.17 -7.46 -24.30
C ALA A 180 6.19 -6.28 -24.15
N SER A 181 5.96 -5.80 -22.93
CA SER A 181 5.03 -4.70 -22.63
C SER A 181 5.41 -4.01 -21.32
N ALA A 182 6.19 -2.95 -21.41
CA ALA A 182 6.63 -2.23 -20.22
C ALA A 182 5.47 -1.54 -19.50
N PHE A 183 4.58 -0.83 -20.23
CA PHE A 183 3.41 -0.18 -19.65
C PHE A 183 2.44 -1.17 -19.00
N GLY A 184 2.08 -2.25 -19.71
CA GLY A 184 1.13 -3.25 -19.20
C GLY A 184 1.65 -3.95 -17.93
N ASN A 185 2.93 -4.31 -17.91
CA ASN A 185 3.51 -4.92 -16.73
C ASN A 185 3.68 -3.93 -15.58
N GLY A 186 4.01 -2.68 -15.86
CA GLY A 186 3.98 -1.62 -14.85
C GLY A 186 2.59 -1.43 -14.25
N PHE A 187 1.54 -1.43 -15.09
CA PHE A 187 0.15 -1.34 -14.62
C PHE A 187 -0.22 -2.51 -13.72
N ILE A 188 0.13 -3.75 -14.08
CA ILE A 188 -0.12 -4.93 -13.26
C ILE A 188 0.64 -4.85 -11.92
N GLU A 189 1.91 -4.41 -11.94
CA GLU A 189 2.68 -4.24 -10.69
C GLU A 189 2.10 -3.16 -9.78
N GLY A 190 1.62 -2.05 -10.33
CA GLY A 190 0.92 -1.03 -9.55
C GLY A 190 -0.40 -1.54 -8.96
N TYR A 191 -1.15 -2.37 -9.69
CA TYR A 191 -2.35 -3.01 -9.15
C TYR A 191 -2.01 -4.03 -8.05
N ASN A 192 -0.88 -4.71 -8.15
CA ASN A 192 -0.40 -5.68 -7.15
C ASN A 192 0.02 -5.04 -5.82
N THR A 193 0.13 -3.70 -5.72
CA THR A 193 0.25 -3.02 -4.42
C THR A 193 -0.98 -3.23 -3.54
N VAL A 194 -2.14 -3.56 -4.16
CA VAL A 194 -3.44 -3.77 -3.51
C VAL A 194 -4.07 -2.47 -2.97
N ASP A 195 -3.47 -1.34 -3.24
CA ASP A 195 -3.93 -0.03 -2.73
C ASP A 195 -5.32 0.34 -3.25
N THR A 196 -5.65 -0.03 -4.50
CA THR A 196 -6.98 0.18 -5.05
C THR A 196 -8.05 -0.57 -4.25
N LEU A 197 -7.80 -1.82 -3.87
CA LEU A 197 -8.72 -2.57 -3.02
C LEU A 197 -8.78 -1.99 -1.60
N ALA A 198 -7.63 -1.59 -1.05
CA ALA A 198 -7.53 -0.96 0.26
C ALA A 198 -8.31 0.36 0.33
N SER A 199 -8.41 1.09 -0.78
CA SER A 199 -9.17 2.34 -0.87
C SER A 199 -10.64 2.19 -0.47
N PHE A 200 -11.27 1.07 -0.79
CA PHE A 200 -12.65 0.79 -0.41
C PHE A 200 -12.84 0.67 1.11
N ALA A 201 -11.84 0.13 1.79
CA ALA A 201 -11.83 0.03 3.25
C ALA A 201 -11.47 1.37 3.91
N PHE A 202 -10.44 2.03 3.40
CA PHE A 202 -9.86 3.22 4.01
C PHE A 202 -10.69 4.48 3.79
N CYS A 203 -11.54 4.54 2.75
CA CYS A 203 -12.45 5.66 2.57
C CYS A 203 -13.42 5.83 3.76
N ILE A 204 -13.85 4.74 4.41
CA ILE A 204 -14.72 4.78 5.59
C ILE A 204 -13.99 5.45 6.76
N ILE A 205 -12.70 5.15 6.94
CA ILE A 205 -11.86 5.76 7.98
C ILE A 205 -11.65 7.25 7.70
N ALA A 206 -11.41 7.59 6.44
CA ALA A 206 -11.28 8.99 6.00
C ALA A 206 -12.57 9.78 6.25
N LEU A 207 -13.74 9.18 5.95
CA LEU A 207 -15.06 9.76 6.26
C LEU A 207 -15.27 9.93 7.76
N GLY A 208 -14.98 8.92 8.57
CA GLY A 208 -15.09 8.96 10.03
C GLY A 208 -14.24 10.08 10.64
N ALA A 209 -13.02 10.27 10.13
CA ALA A 209 -12.13 11.35 10.52
C ALA A 209 -12.69 12.75 10.14
N LYS A 210 -13.49 12.84 9.07
CA LYS A 210 -14.14 14.08 8.63
C LYS A 210 -15.42 14.36 9.43
N ILE A 211 -16.27 13.37 9.65
CA ILE A 211 -17.57 13.49 10.34
C ILE A 211 -17.39 13.68 11.84
N GLY A 212 -16.49 12.95 12.49
CA GLY A 212 -16.20 13.11 13.93
C GLY A 212 -15.63 14.47 14.32
N ARG A 213 -15.26 15.30 13.35
CA ARG A 213 -14.81 16.69 13.55
C ARG A 213 -15.85 17.75 13.18
N ALA A 214 -16.92 17.37 12.50
CA ALA A 214 -18.04 18.28 12.22
C ALA A 214 -19.04 18.36 13.37
N SER A 215 -18.91 17.48 14.36
CA SER A 215 -19.76 17.38 15.55
C SER A 215 -19.10 17.90 16.84
N CYS A 216 -17.96 18.59 16.73
CA CYS A 216 -17.34 19.32 17.87
C CYS A 216 -17.37 20.81 17.66
#